data_ffa2b95d39b1735c1bfcd7e80ad077aa
#
_entry.id   ffa2b95d39b1735c1bfcd7e80ad077aa
#
_cell.length_a   1.000
_cell.length_b   1.000
_cell.length_c   1.000
_cell.angle_alpha   90.00
_cell.angle_beta   90.00
_cell.angle_gamma   90.00
#
_symmetry.space_group_name_H-M   'P 1'
#
loop_
_entity.id
_entity.type
_entity.pdbx_description
1 polymer ?
#
loop_
_entity_poly.entity_id
_entity_poly.type
_entity_poly.pdbx_seq_one_letter_code
_entity_poly.pdbx_strand_id
1 'polypeptide(L)'
;MMICNHEGLIKSADGTELYYQSWRPENEVRGIVAIIHGLGGHSGVYLNIVKHLIPNNYAVYGVDLRGSGKSPGQRAYINCWNEYREDVGSFLEFI
;
A
#
# COMPACT_ATOMS: atom_id res chain seq x y z
N MET A 1 -2.39 -11.16 -20.13
CA MET A 1 -3.30 -10.61 -19.13
C MET A 1 -2.94 -9.17 -18.85
N MET A 2 -3.93 -8.28 -18.87
CA MET A 2 -3.70 -6.89 -18.51
C MET A 2 -3.94 -6.69 -17.02
N ILE A 3 -3.01 -5.99 -16.38
CA ILE A 3 -3.11 -5.61 -14.97
C ILE A 3 -3.22 -4.10 -14.92
N CYS A 4 -4.31 -3.59 -14.36
CA CYS A 4 -4.47 -2.16 -14.17
C CYS A 4 -3.72 -1.75 -12.90
N ASN A 5 -2.61 -1.06 -13.08
CA ASN A 5 -1.82 -0.51 -11.98
C ASN A 5 -2.16 0.96 -11.79
N HIS A 6 -2.43 1.34 -10.57
CA HIS A 6 -2.72 2.72 -10.20
C HIS A 6 -1.86 3.09 -9.00
N GLU A 7 -1.41 4.34 -8.97
CA GLU A 7 -0.64 4.85 -7.84
C GLU A 7 -1.14 6.23 -7.46
N GLY A 8 -0.93 6.62 -6.22
CA GLY A 8 -1.39 7.90 -5.74
C GLY A 8 -0.95 8.15 -4.31
N LEU A 9 -1.58 9.15 -3.70
CA LEU A 9 -1.29 9.55 -2.33
C LEU A 9 -2.57 9.52 -1.51
N ILE A 10 -2.45 9.07 -0.27
CA ILE A 10 -3.54 9.14 0.72
C ILE A 10 -3.01 9.88 1.94
N LYS A 11 -3.90 10.49 2.72
CA LYS A 11 -3.49 11.21 3.92
C LYS A 11 -3.69 10.36 5.16
N SER A 12 -2.64 10.26 5.97
CA SER A 12 -2.73 9.72 7.31
C SER A 12 -3.50 10.68 8.23
N ALA A 13 -3.81 10.24 9.43
CA ALA A 13 -4.59 11.02 10.39
C ALA A 13 -3.95 12.38 10.73
N ASP A 14 -2.62 12.45 10.69
CA ASP A 14 -1.88 13.71 10.96
C ASP A 14 -1.59 14.55 9.71
N GLY A 15 -2.17 14.16 8.55
CA GLY A 15 -1.96 14.85 7.30
C GLY A 15 -0.76 14.41 6.47
N THR A 16 0.05 13.48 6.98
CA THR A 16 1.17 12.93 6.21
C THR A 16 0.64 12.23 4.96
N GLU A 17 1.20 12.56 3.80
CA GLU A 17 0.80 11.96 2.54
C GLU A 17 1.59 10.66 2.33
N LEU A 18 0.86 9.55 2.18
CA LEU A 18 1.45 8.24 1.99
C LEU A 18 1.28 7.81 0.55
N TYR A 19 2.37 7.30 -0.04
CA TYR A 19 2.32 6.75 -1.38
C TYR A 19 1.69 5.36 -1.33
N TYR A 20 0.79 5.07 -2.28
CA TYR A 20 0.23 3.74 -2.41
C TYR A 20 0.22 3.30 -3.86
N GLN A 21 0.16 1.99 -4.06
CA GLN A 21 -0.07 1.38 -5.35
C GLN A 21 -1.23 0.40 -5.25
N SER A 22 -1.95 0.26 -6.34
CA SER A 22 -2.99 -0.76 -6.43
C SER A 22 -2.88 -1.48 -7.76
N TRP A 23 -3.28 -2.73 -7.77
CA TRP A 23 -3.34 -3.56 -8.95
C TRP A 23 -4.70 -4.24 -8.98
N ARG A 24 -5.37 -4.17 -10.12
CA ARG A 24 -6.71 -4.74 -10.25
C ARG A 24 -6.79 -5.63 -11.48
N PRO A 25 -7.56 -6.74 -11.42
CA PRO A 25 -7.83 -7.55 -12.60
C PRO A 25 -8.82 -6.84 -13.52
N GLU A 26 -8.87 -7.26 -14.78
CA GLU A 26 -9.87 -6.75 -15.74
C GLU A 26 -11.27 -7.24 -15.40
N ASN A 27 -11.36 -8.41 -14.82
CA ASN A 27 -12.62 -9.05 -14.50
C ASN A 27 -13.15 -8.60 -13.15
N GLU A 28 -14.30 -9.17 -12.77
CA GLU A 28 -14.91 -8.87 -11.49
C GLU A 28 -13.96 -9.25 -10.34
N VAL A 29 -13.84 -8.34 -9.37
CA VAL A 29 -12.95 -8.52 -8.23
C VAL A 29 -13.60 -9.41 -7.19
N ARG A 30 -12.94 -10.52 -6.84
CA ARG A 30 -13.42 -11.46 -5.82
C ARG A 30 -13.15 -10.98 -4.40
N GLY A 31 -12.14 -10.17 -4.22
CA GLY A 31 -11.76 -9.65 -2.93
C GLY A 31 -10.57 -8.72 -3.04
N ILE A 32 -10.23 -8.08 -1.95
CA ILE A 32 -9.13 -7.11 -1.88
C ILE A 32 -8.09 -7.63 -0.90
N VAL A 33 -6.83 -7.64 -1.33
CA VAL A 33 -5.70 -7.99 -0.48
C VAL A 33 -4.91 -6.72 -0.19
N ALA A 34 -4.81 -6.36 1.08
CA ALA A 34 -4.02 -5.22 1.52
C ALA A 34 -2.65 -5.71 1.98
N ILE A 35 -1.59 -5.09 1.47
CA ILE A 35 -0.22 -5.45 1.82
C ILE A 35 0.42 -4.32 2.62
N ILE A 36 0.89 -4.66 3.82
CA ILE A 36 1.62 -3.75 4.70
C ILE A 36 3.04 -4.28 4.80
N HIS A 37 4.02 -3.51 4.34
CA HIS A 37 5.42 -3.94 4.35
C HIS A 37 6.01 -3.89 5.75
N GLY A 38 7.11 -4.62 5.94
CA GLY A 38 7.90 -4.53 7.17
C GLY A 38 8.86 -3.34 7.13
N LEU A 39 9.56 -3.13 8.23
CA LEU A 39 10.54 -2.06 8.36
C LEU A 39 11.60 -2.19 7.26
N GLY A 40 11.88 -1.10 6.58
CA GLY A 40 12.85 -1.08 5.47
C GLY A 40 12.29 -1.54 4.13
N GLY A 41 11.01 -2.01 4.11
CA GLY A 41 10.36 -2.39 2.86
C GLY A 41 9.57 -1.26 2.22
N HIS A 42 8.88 -1.58 1.14
CA HIS A 42 7.94 -0.68 0.48
C HIS A 42 7.03 -1.50 -0.45
N SER A 43 5.97 -0.88 -0.97
CA SER A 43 4.97 -1.60 -1.76
C SER A 43 5.53 -2.23 -3.05
N GLY A 44 6.58 -1.65 -3.60
CA GLY A 44 7.16 -2.14 -4.86
C GLY A 44 7.81 -3.51 -4.80
N VAL A 45 8.13 -4.03 -3.59
CA VAL A 45 8.78 -5.34 -3.47
C VAL A 45 7.82 -6.50 -3.57
N TYR A 46 6.51 -6.24 -3.67
CA TYR A 46 5.49 -7.30 -3.64
C TYR A 46 4.95 -7.71 -5.02
N LEU A 47 5.67 -7.35 -6.09
CA LEU A 47 5.22 -7.65 -7.45
C LEU A 47 5.00 -9.15 -7.71
N ASN A 48 5.79 -10.02 -7.07
CA ASN A 48 5.60 -11.46 -7.23
C ASN A 48 4.25 -11.92 -6.69
N ILE A 49 3.83 -11.35 -5.55
CA ILE A 49 2.53 -11.65 -4.95
C ILE A 49 1.42 -11.15 -5.87
N VAL A 50 1.57 -9.94 -6.40
CA VAL A 50 0.61 -9.35 -7.34
C VAL A 50 0.40 -10.27 -8.54
N LYS A 51 1.48 -10.77 -9.12
CA LYS A 51 1.40 -11.65 -10.30
C LYS A 51 0.63 -12.94 -10.05
N HIS A 52 0.58 -13.39 -8.81
CA HIS A 52 -0.19 -14.58 -8.44
C HIS A 52 -1.65 -14.27 -8.12
N LEU A 53 -1.92 -13.12 -7.51
CA LEU A 53 -3.26 -12.76 -7.05
C LEU A 53 -4.15 -12.22 -8.16
N ILE A 54 -3.60 -11.39 -9.06
CA ILE A 54 -4.40 -10.77 -10.12
C ILE A 54 -5.06 -11.81 -11.04
N PRO A 55 -4.35 -12.87 -11.50
CA PRO A 55 -5.01 -13.90 -12.31
C PRO A 55 -6.15 -14.62 -11.62
N ASN A 56 -6.18 -14.58 -10.29
CA ASN A 56 -7.25 -15.19 -9.51
C ASN A 56 -8.35 -14.19 -9.13
N ASN A 57 -8.35 -13.03 -9.78
CA ASN A 57 -9.36 -11.98 -9.64
C ASN A 57 -9.39 -11.28 -8.28
N TYR A 58 -8.23 -11.18 -7.63
CA TYR A 58 -8.08 -10.36 -6.42
C TYR A 58 -7.46 -9.03 -6.79
N ALA A 59 -7.99 -7.95 -6.21
CA ALA A 59 -7.34 -6.65 -6.27
C ALA A 59 -6.31 -6.59 -5.14
N VAL A 60 -5.19 -5.92 -5.38
CA VAL A 60 -4.10 -5.79 -4.40
C VAL A 60 -3.81 -4.32 -4.17
N TYR A 61 -3.74 -3.91 -2.91
CA TYR A 61 -3.37 -2.56 -2.52
C TYR A 61 -2.17 -2.63 -1.60
N GLY A 62 -1.14 -1.82 -1.89
CA GLY A 62 0.05 -1.72 -1.05
C GLY A 62 0.35 -0.27 -0.73
N VAL A 63 0.77 0.01 0.49
CA VAL A 63 1.10 1.36 0.95
C VAL A 63 2.57 1.42 1.36
N ASP A 64 3.22 2.55 1.11
CA ASP A 64 4.53 2.86 1.67
C ASP A 64 4.31 3.67 2.94
N LEU A 65 4.64 3.07 4.08
CA LEU A 65 4.50 3.77 5.36
C LEU A 65 5.47 4.95 5.43
N ARG A 66 5.19 5.91 6.33
CA ARG A 66 6.05 7.09 6.45
C ARG A 66 7.50 6.68 6.68
N GLY A 67 8.41 7.42 6.06
CA GLY A 67 9.84 7.11 6.11
C GLY A 67 10.28 5.93 5.28
N SER A 68 9.42 5.37 4.45
CA SER A 68 9.72 4.20 3.62
C SER A 68 9.34 4.45 2.17
N GLY A 69 10.06 3.83 1.25
CA GLY A 69 9.76 3.89 -0.18
C GLY A 69 9.62 5.31 -0.69
N LYS A 70 8.49 5.60 -1.32
CA LYS A 70 8.19 6.91 -1.89
C LYS A 70 7.41 7.82 -0.95
N SER A 71 7.08 7.34 0.25
CA SER A 71 6.40 8.18 1.24
C SER A 71 7.38 9.11 1.94
N PRO A 72 6.93 10.32 2.37
CA PRO A 72 7.79 11.28 3.05
C PRO A 72 8.14 10.82 4.47
N GLY A 73 9.03 11.56 5.11
CA GLY A 73 9.46 11.33 6.47
C GLY A 73 10.93 10.92 6.54
N GLN A 74 11.48 10.95 7.74
CA GLN A 74 12.85 10.51 7.96
C GLN A 74 12.93 9.00 7.72
N ARG A 75 13.93 8.58 6.93
CA ARG A 75 14.04 7.18 6.53
C ARG A 75 14.10 6.25 7.73
N ALA A 76 13.20 5.24 7.73
CA ALA A 76 13.10 4.20 8.77
C ALA A 76 12.93 4.77 10.18
N TYR A 77 12.25 5.93 10.32
CA TYR A 77 12.11 6.61 11.60
C TYR A 77 10.66 7.04 11.84
N ILE A 78 10.21 6.89 13.07
CA ILE A 78 8.94 7.42 13.57
C ILE A 78 9.16 8.00 14.96
N ASN A 79 8.37 9.03 15.32
CA ASN A 79 8.43 9.62 16.64
C ASN A 79 7.82 8.71 17.70
N CYS A 80 6.77 7.99 17.36
CA CYS A 80 6.13 7.02 18.25
C CYS A 80 5.42 5.96 17.41
N TRP A 81 5.19 4.81 18.02
CA TRP A 81 4.54 3.67 17.36
C TRP A 81 3.15 4.01 16.82
N ASN A 82 2.44 4.93 17.47
CA ASN A 82 1.11 5.33 17.07
C ASN A 82 1.07 5.94 15.67
N GLU A 83 2.17 6.52 15.19
CA GLU A 83 2.23 7.06 13.83
C GLU A 83 2.04 5.97 12.78
N TYR A 84 2.66 4.79 12.97
CA TYR A 84 2.43 3.67 12.07
C TYR A 84 0.99 3.16 12.16
N ARG A 85 0.42 3.12 13.36
CA ARG A 85 -0.98 2.69 13.53
C ARG A 85 -1.92 3.61 12.76
N GLU A 86 -1.69 4.91 12.80
CA GLU A 86 -2.48 5.89 12.07
C GLU A 86 -2.33 5.71 10.56
N ASP A 87 -1.11 5.45 10.09
CA ASP A 87 -0.84 5.22 8.67
C ASP A 87 -1.61 3.99 8.17
N VAL A 88 -1.50 2.89 8.90
CA VAL A 88 -2.19 1.64 8.53
C VAL A 88 -3.70 1.82 8.58
N GLY A 89 -4.22 2.46 9.64
CA GLY A 89 -5.65 2.72 9.76
C GLY A 89 -6.20 3.57 8.63
N SER A 90 -5.50 4.63 8.26
CA SER A 90 -5.90 5.51 7.16
C SER A 90 -5.88 4.76 5.82
N PHE A 91 -4.89 3.89 5.62
CA PHE A 91 -4.82 3.07 4.41
C PHE A 91 -6.00 2.09 4.33
N LEU A 92 -6.31 1.41 5.43
CA LEU A 92 -7.42 0.46 5.46
C LEU A 92 -8.78 1.15 5.23
N GLU A 93 -8.96 2.36 5.74
CA GLU A 93 -10.18 3.13 5.47
C GLU A 93 -10.27 3.55 4.01
N PHE A 94 -9.14 3.84 3.38
CA PHE A 94 -9.10 4.25 1.98
C PHE A 94 -9.57 3.13 1.05
N ILE A 95 -9.16 1.91 1.32
CA ILE A 95 -9.56 0.78 0.47
C ILE A 95 -10.88 0.20 0.94
#